data_fed34bb0fb11b90005ad7044f93b8719
#
_entry.id   fed34bb0fb11b90005ad7044f93b8719
#
_cell.length_a   1.000
_cell.length_b   1.000
_cell.length_c   1.000
_cell.angle_alpha   90.00
_cell.angle_beta   90.00
_cell.angle_gamma   90.00
#
_symmetry.space_group_name_H-M   'P 1'
#
loop_
_entity.id
_entity.type
_entity.pdbx_description
1 polymer ?
#
loop_
_entity_poly.entity_id
_entity_poly.type
_entity_poly.pdbx_seq_one_letter_code
_entity_poly.pdbx_strand_id
1 'polypeptide(L)'
;MLNKEMMKSDIERELTGKGDYVQIDMIRRFLKENLSNDIRRFASMKLAFIYENRSMHADAAILYNKLAEIALNYADRMTCYSKQAENYIKAGYFEGADMAINKIMGEVKPMEKTKFSEAVKGFYLAQAHIYEKERRRSKAVEVYEKMLLIKTLLETEKIEIKNKLSQLYKELGLVQKYLSLQEKPKSK
;
A
#
# COMPACT_ATOMS: atom_id res chain seq x y z
N MET A 1 -1.58 8.96 -30.71
CA MET A 1 -0.46 8.22 -30.07
C MET A 1 0.32 9.22 -29.22
N LEU A 2 0.67 8.89 -27.96
CA LEU A 2 1.39 9.84 -27.09
C LEU A 2 2.81 10.08 -27.63
N ASN A 3 3.27 11.33 -27.57
CA ASN A 3 4.62 11.75 -27.97
C ASN A 3 5.17 12.81 -27.00
N LYS A 4 6.49 13.00 -27.00
CA LYS A 4 7.23 13.85 -26.05
C LYS A 4 6.88 15.34 -26.06
N GLU A 5 6.24 15.82 -27.12
CA GLU A 5 5.88 17.23 -27.30
C GLU A 5 4.49 17.57 -26.71
N MET A 6 3.73 16.54 -26.30
CA MET A 6 2.40 16.71 -25.74
C MET A 6 2.42 17.36 -24.37
N MET A 7 1.50 18.28 -24.14
CA MET A 7 1.20 18.84 -22.83
C MET A 7 0.24 17.89 -22.07
N LYS A 8 0.09 18.11 -20.76
CA LYS A 8 -0.81 17.29 -19.91
C LYS A 8 -2.22 17.18 -20.45
N SER A 9 -2.78 18.29 -20.94
CA SER A 9 -4.13 18.35 -21.55
C SER A 9 -4.23 17.47 -22.80
N ASP A 10 -3.18 17.44 -23.63
CA ASP A 10 -3.17 16.61 -24.83
C ASP A 10 -3.10 15.12 -24.48
N ILE A 11 -2.29 14.78 -23.46
CA ILE A 11 -2.20 13.42 -22.94
C ILE A 11 -3.57 12.96 -22.41
N GLU A 12 -4.26 13.82 -21.64
CA GLU A 12 -5.60 13.49 -21.13
C GLU A 12 -6.58 13.27 -22.25
N ARG A 13 -6.63 14.18 -23.22
CA ARG A 13 -7.50 14.08 -24.39
C ARG A 13 -7.25 12.80 -25.19
N GLU A 14 -5.97 12.45 -25.40
CA GLU A 14 -5.59 11.25 -26.14
C GLU A 14 -5.93 9.95 -25.39
N LEU A 15 -5.95 9.95 -24.07
CA LEU A 15 -6.32 8.80 -23.24
C LEU A 15 -7.83 8.68 -23.03
N THR A 16 -8.57 9.78 -23.12
CA THR A 16 -10.03 9.81 -22.90
C THR A 16 -10.75 8.84 -23.85
N GLY A 17 -11.70 8.08 -23.30
CA GLY A 17 -12.50 7.10 -24.05
C GLY A 17 -11.77 5.78 -24.38
N LYS A 18 -10.50 5.65 -24.04
CA LYS A 18 -9.78 4.38 -24.21
C LYS A 18 -9.92 3.48 -22.97
N GLY A 19 -10.01 2.17 -23.18
CA GLY A 19 -10.06 1.22 -22.09
C GLY A 19 -8.72 1.19 -21.31
N ASP A 20 -8.79 0.82 -20.02
CA ASP A 20 -7.65 0.87 -19.08
C ASP A 20 -6.39 0.17 -19.59
N TYR A 21 -6.52 -1.02 -20.18
CA TYR A 21 -5.36 -1.75 -20.70
C TYR A 21 -4.68 -1.04 -21.89
N VAL A 22 -5.47 -0.37 -22.72
CA VAL A 22 -4.93 0.45 -23.83
C VAL A 22 -4.21 1.67 -23.25
N GLN A 23 -4.80 2.33 -22.26
CA GLN A 23 -4.15 3.45 -21.56
C GLN A 23 -2.84 3.01 -20.89
N ILE A 24 -2.83 1.86 -20.21
CA ILE A 24 -1.62 1.29 -19.59
C ILE A 24 -0.51 1.11 -20.63
N ASP A 25 -0.80 0.47 -21.75
CA ASP A 25 0.20 0.23 -22.80
C ASP A 25 0.71 1.54 -23.40
N MET A 26 -0.18 2.47 -23.71
CA MET A 26 0.18 3.79 -24.23
C MET A 26 1.08 4.57 -23.27
N ILE A 27 0.73 4.62 -21.99
CA ILE A 27 1.51 5.36 -20.99
C ILE A 27 2.84 4.66 -20.72
N ARG A 28 2.87 3.33 -20.64
CA ARG A 28 4.13 2.57 -20.47
C ARG A 28 5.12 2.79 -21.60
N ARG A 29 4.65 2.88 -22.85
CA ARG A 29 5.52 3.21 -24.01
C ARG A 29 5.99 4.65 -23.91
N PHE A 30 5.11 5.57 -23.60
CA PHE A 30 5.41 6.99 -23.46
C PHE A 30 6.46 7.26 -22.36
N LEU A 31 6.39 6.58 -21.23
CA LEU A 31 7.33 6.72 -20.12
C LEU A 31 8.76 6.23 -20.46
N LYS A 32 8.96 5.53 -21.58
CA LYS A 32 10.29 5.14 -22.08
C LYS A 32 10.98 6.27 -22.85
N GLU A 33 10.23 7.28 -23.28
CA GLU A 33 10.78 8.44 -23.98
C GLU A 33 11.54 9.37 -23.02
N ASN A 34 12.35 10.27 -23.60
CA ASN A 34 13.02 11.31 -22.83
C ASN A 34 12.03 12.45 -22.54
N LEU A 35 11.32 12.36 -21.43
CA LEU A 35 10.30 13.30 -20.98
C LEU A 35 10.84 14.26 -19.94
N SER A 36 10.28 15.48 -19.90
CA SER A 36 10.50 16.38 -18.78
C SER A 36 9.98 15.75 -17.48
N ASN A 37 10.57 16.10 -16.34
CA ASN A 37 10.17 15.57 -15.04
C ASN A 37 8.68 15.81 -14.73
N ASP A 38 8.14 16.95 -15.15
CA ASP A 38 6.72 17.30 -14.95
C ASP A 38 5.78 16.38 -15.74
N ILE A 39 6.09 16.13 -17.01
CA ILE A 39 5.30 15.22 -17.87
C ILE A 39 5.47 13.77 -17.40
N ARG A 40 6.69 13.35 -17.06
CA ARG A 40 6.97 12.03 -16.52
C ARG A 40 6.17 11.77 -15.24
N ARG A 41 6.17 12.74 -14.32
CA ARG A 41 5.41 12.67 -13.07
C ARG A 41 3.91 12.56 -13.33
N PHE A 42 3.37 13.41 -14.20
CA PHE A 42 1.96 13.39 -14.58
C PHE A 42 1.55 12.03 -15.18
N ALA A 43 2.28 11.53 -16.17
CA ALA A 43 1.99 10.25 -16.81
C ALA A 43 2.13 9.06 -15.84
N SER A 44 3.15 9.08 -14.97
CA SER A 44 3.32 8.05 -13.94
C SER A 44 2.19 8.06 -12.91
N MET A 45 1.69 9.24 -12.50
CA MET A 45 0.57 9.34 -11.58
C MET A 45 -0.72 8.79 -12.21
N LYS A 46 -1.00 9.11 -13.47
CA LYS A 46 -2.11 8.53 -14.23
C LYS A 46 -2.03 7.00 -14.29
N LEU A 47 -0.86 6.47 -14.58
CA LEU A 47 -0.64 5.02 -14.66
C LEU A 47 -0.82 4.35 -13.29
N ALA A 48 -0.31 4.96 -12.21
CA ALA A 48 -0.48 4.44 -10.85
C ALA A 48 -1.97 4.38 -10.47
N PHE A 49 -2.75 5.42 -10.80
CA PHE A 49 -4.19 5.45 -10.57
C PHE A 49 -4.93 4.34 -11.34
N ILE A 50 -4.58 4.11 -12.61
CA ILE A 50 -5.18 3.02 -13.39
C ILE A 50 -4.83 1.66 -12.77
N TYR A 51 -3.60 1.46 -12.32
CA TYR A 51 -3.20 0.24 -11.64
C TYR A 51 -3.97 0.02 -10.34
N GLU A 52 -4.18 1.06 -9.51
CA GLU A 52 -5.00 0.95 -8.30
C GLU A 52 -6.43 0.51 -8.63
N ASN A 53 -7.07 1.15 -9.61
CA ASN A 53 -8.43 0.84 -10.04
C ASN A 53 -8.58 -0.59 -10.60
N ARG A 54 -7.51 -1.12 -11.18
CA ARG A 54 -7.46 -2.49 -11.71
C ARG A 54 -6.94 -3.51 -10.69
N SER A 55 -6.79 -3.13 -9.43
CA SER A 55 -6.22 -3.97 -8.37
C SER A 55 -4.82 -4.50 -8.66
N MET A 56 -4.08 -3.83 -9.57
CA MET A 56 -2.67 -4.11 -9.87
C MET A 56 -1.78 -3.41 -8.84
N HIS A 57 -2.02 -3.71 -7.58
CA HIS A 57 -1.45 -2.96 -6.45
C HIS A 57 0.07 -3.04 -6.37
N ALA A 58 0.69 -4.17 -6.73
CA ALA A 58 2.14 -4.30 -6.75
C ALA A 58 2.79 -3.34 -7.77
N ASP A 59 2.20 -3.23 -8.97
CA ASP A 59 2.68 -2.31 -10.01
C ASP A 59 2.47 -0.84 -9.60
N ALA A 60 1.33 -0.54 -8.98
CA ALA A 60 1.07 0.80 -8.43
C ALA A 60 2.12 1.18 -7.37
N ALA A 61 2.45 0.27 -6.44
CA ALA A 61 3.45 0.51 -5.40
C ALA A 61 4.84 0.82 -5.99
N ILE A 62 5.27 0.10 -7.01
CA ILE A 62 6.54 0.35 -7.72
C ILE A 62 6.54 1.74 -8.35
N LEU A 63 5.43 2.17 -8.95
CA LEU A 63 5.32 3.51 -9.53
C LEU A 63 5.33 4.61 -8.46
N TYR A 64 4.66 4.40 -7.34
CA TYR A 64 4.68 5.36 -6.23
C TYR A 64 6.07 5.54 -5.63
N ASN A 65 6.90 4.48 -5.57
CA ASN A 65 8.31 4.63 -5.19
C ASN A 65 9.05 5.57 -6.15
N LYS A 66 8.92 5.35 -7.47
CA LYS A 66 9.56 6.20 -8.49
C LYS A 66 9.03 7.64 -8.44
N LEU A 67 7.74 7.82 -8.21
CA LEU A 67 7.13 9.14 -8.04
C LEU A 67 7.67 9.88 -6.82
N ALA A 68 7.93 9.18 -5.72
CA ALA A 68 8.54 9.76 -4.54
C ALA A 68 9.97 10.27 -4.81
N GLU A 69 10.75 9.56 -5.63
CA GLU A 69 12.11 9.94 -6.00
C GLU A 69 12.17 11.23 -6.84
N ILE A 70 11.14 11.49 -7.66
CA ILE A 70 11.01 12.69 -8.50
C ILE A 70 10.04 13.72 -7.93
N ALA A 71 9.64 13.59 -6.67
CA ALA A 71 8.71 14.51 -6.02
C ALA A 71 9.35 15.88 -5.83
N LEU A 72 8.60 16.95 -6.14
CA LEU A 72 9.07 18.32 -6.09
C LEU A 72 9.20 18.89 -4.68
N ASN A 73 8.42 18.35 -3.75
CA ASN A 73 8.39 18.81 -2.38
C ASN A 73 8.20 17.64 -1.39
N TYR A 74 8.42 17.94 -0.12
CA TYR A 74 8.31 16.97 0.96
C TYR A 74 6.91 16.34 1.07
N ALA A 75 5.85 17.13 0.98
CA ALA A 75 4.48 16.65 1.14
C ALA A 75 4.09 15.63 0.04
N ASP A 76 4.43 15.93 -1.20
CA ASP A 76 4.23 15.02 -2.34
C ASP A 76 5.02 13.72 -2.16
N ARG A 77 6.28 13.82 -1.71
CA ARG A 77 7.13 12.65 -1.46
C ARG A 77 6.52 11.75 -0.37
N MET A 78 6.10 12.32 0.75
CA MET A 78 5.46 11.56 1.83
C MET A 78 4.15 10.92 1.38
N THR A 79 3.36 11.62 0.57
CA THR A 79 2.14 11.09 -0.02
C THR A 79 2.44 9.88 -0.92
N CYS A 80 3.44 9.98 -1.78
CA CYS A 80 3.84 8.87 -2.67
C CYS A 80 4.32 7.65 -1.87
N TYR A 81 5.15 7.83 -0.85
CA TYR A 81 5.58 6.72 0.00
C TYR A 81 4.42 6.09 0.78
N SER A 82 3.48 6.91 1.28
CA SER A 82 2.28 6.39 1.94
C SER A 82 1.45 5.54 0.99
N LYS A 83 1.26 6.00 -0.24
CA LYS A 83 0.60 5.24 -1.30
C LYS A 83 1.35 3.96 -1.69
N GLN A 84 2.68 3.99 -1.68
CA GLN A 84 3.51 2.80 -1.89
C GLN A 84 3.24 1.76 -0.81
N ALA A 85 3.28 2.14 0.47
CA ALA A 85 3.02 1.23 1.59
C ALA A 85 1.60 0.65 1.54
N GLU A 86 0.59 1.51 1.34
CA GLU A 86 -0.81 1.11 1.18
C GLU A 86 -0.97 0.06 0.08
N ASN A 87 -0.39 0.31 -1.09
CA ASN A 87 -0.52 -0.60 -2.23
C ASN A 87 0.22 -1.92 -2.02
N TYR A 88 1.39 -1.93 -1.37
CA TYR A 88 2.04 -3.18 -1.00
C TYR A 88 1.22 -4.00 0.00
N ILE A 89 0.56 -3.36 0.97
CA ILE A 89 -0.36 -4.04 1.90
C ILE A 89 -1.52 -4.66 1.13
N LYS A 90 -2.15 -3.92 0.22
CA LYS A 90 -3.23 -4.41 -0.66
C LYS A 90 -2.80 -5.56 -1.57
N ALA A 91 -1.56 -5.54 -2.03
CA ALA A 91 -0.97 -6.62 -2.82
C ALA A 91 -0.66 -7.87 -1.99
N GLY A 92 -0.68 -7.78 -0.65
CA GLY A 92 -0.21 -8.83 0.25
C GLY A 92 1.32 -9.01 0.25
N TYR A 93 2.06 -8.02 -0.27
CA TYR A 93 3.52 -8.01 -0.26
C TYR A 93 4.03 -7.25 0.97
N PHE A 94 3.96 -7.91 2.13
CA PHE A 94 4.21 -7.29 3.41
C PHE A 94 5.69 -6.89 3.64
N GLU A 95 6.64 -7.61 3.05
CA GLU A 95 8.05 -7.22 3.10
C GLU A 95 8.28 -5.87 2.40
N GLY A 96 7.70 -5.68 1.22
CA GLY A 96 7.74 -4.40 0.52
C GLY A 96 7.05 -3.28 1.30
N ALA A 97 5.93 -3.60 1.98
CA ALA A 97 5.24 -2.65 2.85
C ALA A 97 6.13 -2.24 4.04
N ASP A 98 6.77 -3.21 4.72
CA ASP A 98 7.67 -2.95 5.84
C ASP A 98 8.86 -2.06 5.41
N MET A 99 9.44 -2.31 4.23
CA MET A 99 10.51 -1.48 3.67
C MET A 99 10.04 -0.05 3.40
N ALA A 100 8.86 0.12 2.77
CA ALA A 100 8.29 1.44 2.50
C ALA A 100 7.97 2.21 3.80
N ILE A 101 7.39 1.53 4.79
CA ILE A 101 7.07 2.10 6.10
C ILE A 101 8.34 2.55 6.82
N ASN A 102 9.37 1.72 6.85
CA ASN A 102 10.65 2.06 7.49
C ASN A 102 11.31 3.28 6.81
N LYS A 103 11.25 3.36 5.48
CA LYS A 103 11.75 4.51 4.72
C LYS A 103 11.03 5.79 5.11
N ILE A 104 9.69 5.76 5.19
CA ILE A 104 8.91 6.91 5.64
C ILE A 104 9.26 7.29 7.08
N MET A 105 9.30 6.31 7.99
CA MET A 105 9.59 6.58 9.39
C MET A 105 10.96 7.21 9.62
N GLY A 106 11.92 6.98 8.69
CA GLY A 106 13.22 7.66 8.67
C GLY A 106 13.16 9.11 8.17
N GLU A 107 12.24 9.42 7.25
CA GLU A 107 12.15 10.73 6.60
C GLU A 107 11.06 11.64 7.18
N VAL A 108 10.00 11.07 7.77
CA VAL A 108 8.84 11.81 8.27
C VAL A 108 9.22 12.67 9.48
N LYS A 109 8.71 13.90 9.49
CA LYS A 109 8.93 14.84 10.60
C LYS A 109 8.39 14.26 11.92
N PRO A 110 9.06 14.50 13.06
CA PRO A 110 8.63 13.95 14.36
C PRO A 110 7.15 14.18 14.68
N MET A 111 6.63 15.36 14.37
CA MET A 111 5.22 15.73 14.61
C MET A 111 4.22 14.91 13.75
N GLU A 112 4.65 14.36 12.63
CA GLU A 112 3.80 13.61 11.69
C GLU A 112 3.90 12.10 11.88
N LYS A 113 4.87 11.62 12.70
CA LYS A 113 5.10 10.17 12.92
C LYS A 113 3.86 9.46 13.44
N THR A 114 3.17 10.05 14.41
CA THR A 114 1.94 9.47 14.97
C THR A 114 0.86 9.36 13.89
N LYS A 115 0.61 10.45 13.16
CA LYS A 115 -0.38 10.47 12.07
C LYS A 115 -0.10 9.40 11.01
N PHE A 116 1.17 9.27 10.63
CA PHE A 116 1.56 8.25 9.65
C PHE A 116 1.39 6.84 10.21
N SER A 117 1.77 6.61 11.47
CA SER A 117 1.58 5.32 12.14
C SER A 117 0.11 4.91 12.21
N GLU A 118 -0.78 5.85 12.50
CA GLU A 118 -2.23 5.62 12.48
C GLU A 118 -2.73 5.27 11.06
N ALA A 119 -2.23 5.97 10.04
CA ALA A 119 -2.58 5.64 8.65
C ALA A 119 -2.17 4.21 8.28
N VAL A 120 -0.97 3.77 8.67
CA VAL A 120 -0.49 2.39 8.45
C VAL A 120 -1.39 1.37 9.13
N LYS A 121 -1.77 1.60 10.39
CA LYS A 121 -2.74 0.75 11.10
C LYS A 121 -4.05 0.66 10.32
N GLY A 122 -4.56 1.79 9.85
CA GLY A 122 -5.76 1.87 9.02
C GLY A 122 -5.65 1.06 7.72
N PHE A 123 -4.52 1.08 7.04
CA PHE A 123 -4.32 0.30 5.80
C PHE A 123 -4.38 -1.21 6.06
N TYR A 124 -3.70 -1.69 7.10
CA TYR A 124 -3.75 -3.10 7.49
C TYR A 124 -5.16 -3.51 7.92
N LEU A 125 -5.83 -2.72 8.74
CA LEU A 125 -7.18 -3.02 9.22
C LEU A 125 -8.19 -3.09 8.06
N ALA A 126 -8.14 -2.13 7.14
CA ALA A 126 -8.98 -2.13 5.94
C ALA A 126 -8.74 -3.40 5.09
N GLN A 127 -7.48 -3.80 4.91
CA GLN A 127 -7.15 -5.00 4.15
C GLN A 127 -7.60 -6.29 4.85
N ALA A 128 -7.47 -6.37 6.18
CA ALA A 128 -7.98 -7.50 6.96
C ALA A 128 -9.49 -7.66 6.79
N HIS A 129 -10.24 -6.56 6.89
CA HIS A 129 -11.70 -6.58 6.69
C HIS A 129 -12.11 -7.00 5.28
N ILE A 130 -11.35 -6.58 4.24
CA ILE A 130 -11.59 -7.05 2.87
C ILE A 130 -11.43 -8.56 2.80
N TYR A 131 -10.33 -9.10 3.33
CA TYR A 131 -10.10 -10.54 3.32
C TYR A 131 -11.12 -11.34 4.14
N GLU A 132 -11.59 -10.81 5.28
CA GLU A 132 -12.70 -11.42 6.04
C GLU A 132 -13.99 -11.46 5.22
N LYS A 133 -14.36 -10.34 4.57
CA LYS A 133 -15.54 -10.23 3.72
C LYS A 133 -15.49 -11.20 2.53
N GLU A 134 -14.31 -11.37 1.95
CA GLU A 134 -14.06 -12.30 0.84
C GLU A 134 -13.90 -13.75 1.31
N ARG A 135 -14.00 -14.03 2.59
CA ARG A 135 -13.75 -15.34 3.21
C ARG A 135 -12.35 -15.90 2.97
N ARG A 136 -11.38 -15.03 2.72
CA ARG A 136 -9.95 -15.36 2.54
C ARG A 136 -9.25 -15.41 3.90
N ARG A 137 -9.71 -16.31 4.76
CA ARG A 137 -9.34 -16.37 6.19
C ARG A 137 -7.83 -16.46 6.42
N SER A 138 -7.12 -17.29 5.65
CA SER A 138 -5.65 -17.40 5.77
C SER A 138 -4.95 -16.08 5.50
N LYS A 139 -5.45 -15.28 4.52
CA LYS A 139 -4.90 -13.96 4.23
C LYS A 139 -5.25 -12.93 5.32
N ALA A 140 -6.44 -13.02 5.89
CA ALA A 140 -6.80 -12.18 7.04
C ALA A 140 -5.88 -12.47 8.24
N VAL A 141 -5.56 -13.74 8.50
CA VAL A 141 -4.58 -14.14 9.53
C VAL A 141 -3.23 -13.48 9.29
N GLU A 142 -2.67 -13.57 8.07
CA GLU A 142 -1.38 -12.95 7.72
C GLU A 142 -1.36 -11.46 8.04
N VAL A 143 -2.45 -10.75 7.71
CA VAL A 143 -2.59 -9.31 7.96
C VAL A 143 -2.64 -9.01 9.46
N TYR A 144 -3.47 -9.73 10.22
CA TYR A 144 -3.59 -9.51 11.66
C TYR A 144 -2.31 -9.86 12.42
N GLU A 145 -1.59 -10.92 12.00
CA GLU A 145 -0.27 -11.25 12.55
C GLU A 145 0.73 -10.11 12.31
N LYS A 146 0.73 -9.52 11.10
CA LYS A 146 1.56 -8.34 10.78
C LYS A 146 1.18 -7.12 11.62
N MET A 147 -0.12 -6.89 11.83
CA MET A 147 -0.58 -5.79 12.68
C MET A 147 -0.03 -5.90 14.10
N LEU A 148 0.01 -7.09 14.70
CA LEU A 148 0.55 -7.26 16.06
C LEU A 148 2.04 -6.87 16.19
N LEU A 149 2.77 -6.77 15.09
CA LEU A 149 4.17 -6.33 15.08
C LEU A 149 4.31 -4.80 15.08
N ILE A 150 3.23 -4.06 14.90
CA ILE A 150 3.24 -2.59 14.89
C ILE A 150 3.46 -2.08 16.31
N LYS A 151 4.60 -1.42 16.54
CA LYS A 151 5.03 -0.96 17.88
C LYS A 151 4.08 0.07 18.52
N THR A 152 3.33 0.81 17.71
CA THR A 152 2.43 1.87 18.17
C THR A 152 1.00 1.42 18.45
N LEU A 153 0.73 0.11 18.43
CA LEU A 153 -0.57 -0.43 18.81
C LEU A 153 -0.82 -0.23 20.30
N LEU A 154 -2.03 0.27 20.61
CA LEU A 154 -2.55 0.33 21.97
C LEU A 154 -2.88 -1.09 22.48
N GLU A 155 -2.87 -1.28 23.79
CA GLU A 155 -3.21 -2.59 24.38
C GLU A 155 -4.64 -3.02 24.04
N THR A 156 -5.57 -2.09 23.97
CA THR A 156 -6.95 -2.33 23.52
C THR A 156 -7.01 -2.87 22.09
N GLU A 157 -6.26 -2.23 21.16
CA GLU A 157 -6.15 -2.66 19.76
C GLU A 157 -5.54 -4.07 19.67
N LYS A 158 -4.49 -4.34 20.46
CA LYS A 158 -3.86 -5.68 20.51
C LYS A 158 -4.83 -6.76 20.97
N ILE A 159 -5.68 -6.45 21.98
CA ILE A 159 -6.69 -7.38 22.48
C ILE A 159 -7.71 -7.68 21.37
N GLU A 160 -8.21 -6.67 20.68
CA GLU A 160 -9.16 -6.84 19.58
C GLU A 160 -8.57 -7.72 18.45
N ILE A 161 -7.32 -7.42 18.03
CA ILE A 161 -6.63 -8.21 17.00
C ILE A 161 -6.42 -9.66 17.45
N LYS A 162 -6.01 -9.88 18.71
CA LYS A 162 -5.86 -11.22 19.27
C LYS A 162 -7.18 -12.00 19.30
N ASN A 163 -8.28 -11.34 19.62
CA ASN A 163 -9.61 -11.97 19.60
C ASN A 163 -9.98 -12.39 18.16
N LYS A 164 -9.73 -11.54 17.17
CA LYS A 164 -9.93 -11.86 15.75
C LYS A 164 -9.06 -13.05 15.32
N LEU A 165 -7.78 -13.03 15.64
CA LEU A 165 -6.86 -14.14 15.35
C LEU A 165 -7.30 -15.44 16.04
N SER A 166 -7.70 -15.37 17.30
CA SER A 166 -8.21 -16.53 18.05
C SER A 166 -9.38 -17.21 17.34
N GLN A 167 -10.34 -16.40 16.85
CA GLN A 167 -11.45 -16.91 16.08
C GLN A 167 -11.00 -17.54 14.75
N LEU A 168 -10.17 -16.82 13.97
CA LEU A 168 -9.68 -17.29 12.68
C LEU A 168 -8.84 -18.56 12.82
N TYR A 169 -7.99 -18.67 13.83
CA TYR A 169 -7.20 -19.88 14.09
C TYR A 169 -8.08 -21.11 14.38
N LYS A 170 -9.16 -20.93 15.17
CA LYS A 170 -10.14 -22.00 15.41
C LYS A 170 -10.83 -22.42 14.10
N GLU A 171 -11.31 -21.46 13.30
CA GLU A 171 -11.98 -21.73 12.03
C GLU A 171 -11.07 -22.43 11.00
N LEU A 172 -9.77 -22.19 11.07
CA LEU A 172 -8.75 -22.79 10.18
C LEU A 172 -8.11 -24.06 10.76
N GLY A 173 -8.46 -24.47 11.98
CA GLY A 173 -7.84 -25.62 12.65
C GLY A 173 -6.37 -25.41 13.03
N LEU A 174 -5.91 -24.14 13.15
CA LEU A 174 -4.53 -23.79 13.51
C LEU A 174 -4.31 -23.88 15.03
N VAL A 175 -4.43 -25.10 15.59
CA VAL A 175 -4.47 -25.35 17.03
C VAL A 175 -3.22 -24.81 17.75
N GLN A 176 -2.01 -25.04 17.22
CA GLN A 176 -0.79 -24.58 17.86
C GLN A 176 -0.71 -23.05 17.93
N LYS A 177 -1.08 -22.34 16.84
CA LYS A 177 -1.13 -20.87 16.84
C LYS A 177 -2.19 -20.35 17.82
N TYR A 178 -3.34 -21.03 17.90
CA TYR A 178 -4.38 -20.70 18.87
C TYR A 178 -3.88 -20.83 20.30
N LEU A 179 -3.23 -21.93 20.65
CA LEU A 179 -2.68 -22.16 22.01
C LEU A 179 -1.61 -21.14 22.36
N SER A 180 -0.69 -20.88 21.44
CA SER A 180 0.39 -19.88 21.66
C SER A 180 -0.15 -18.46 21.89
N LEU A 181 -1.32 -18.14 21.31
CA LEU A 181 -1.97 -16.84 21.52
C LEU A 181 -2.60 -16.72 22.92
N GLN A 182 -2.97 -17.85 23.53
CA GLN A 182 -3.58 -17.91 24.88
C GLN A 182 -2.52 -17.92 26.00
N GLU A 183 -1.30 -18.30 25.68
CA GLU A 183 -0.20 -18.29 26.67
C GLU A 183 0.09 -16.85 27.08
N LYS A 184 -0.07 -16.57 28.39
CA LYS A 184 0.36 -15.30 28.96
C LYS A 184 1.88 -15.16 28.75
N PRO A 185 2.39 -13.97 28.39
CA PRO A 185 3.82 -13.76 28.37
C PRO A 185 4.37 -14.15 29.76
N LYS A 186 5.29 -15.14 29.79
CA LYS A 186 6.00 -15.49 31.03
C LYS A 186 6.66 -14.21 31.53
N SER A 187 6.15 -13.70 32.65
CA SER A 187 6.77 -12.57 33.34
C SER A 187 8.23 -12.94 33.66
N LYS A 188 9.13 -12.21 33.02
CA LYS A 188 10.55 -12.23 33.39
C LYS A 188 10.78 -11.27 34.54
#